data_7fe7f81c8f1371ce7df7f5f1381754f0
#
_entry.id   7fe7f81c8f1371ce7df7f5f1381754f0
#
_cell.length_a   1.000
_cell.length_b   1.000
_cell.length_c   1.000
_cell.angle_alpha   90.00
_cell.angle_beta   90.00
_cell.angle_gamma   90.00
#
_symmetry.space_group_name_H-M   'P 1'
#
loop_
_entity.id
_entity.type
_entity.pdbx_description
1 polymer ?
#
loop_
_entity_poly.entity_id
_entity_poly.type
_entity_poly.pdbx_seq_one_letter_code
_entity_poly.pdbx_strand_id
1 'polypeptide(L)'
;MIFLRSASRACAVATAIAASALLSGCMNTVSGTAVRAQHAAPVDVQPLTEAKLADVLLSIGELNGIMGSTQMRVTSELQDMTDHSAEVSDPDCLGAIYGAEEPVYAGSGWTAMRDQVAREPGEDNEHWVEQTVVLYPTAEKAQKFFDESTSTWQNCAGYSVSVDDLSAAYLWQIDEVTSEDSLITQMTAQEEANGWACQHALSVVSNVTVEAWACGYSVKDEAATIANDMVAKAARK
;
A
#
# COMPACT_ATOMS: atom_id res chain seq x y z
N MET A 1 90.83 22.97 -20.85
CA MET A 1 91.36 22.16 -19.67
C MET A 1 90.24 22.28 -18.61
N ILE A 2 89.49 21.16 -18.39
CA ILE A 2 89.33 20.49 -17.11
C ILE A 2 88.64 21.37 -16.04
N PHE A 3 87.50 21.09 -15.50
CA PHE A 3 87.04 19.93 -14.80
C PHE A 3 85.50 19.82 -14.76
N LEU A 4 85.01 18.63 -15.05
CA LEU A 4 83.76 18.06 -14.65
C LEU A 4 83.60 17.83 -13.17
N ARG A 5 82.37 17.75 -12.73
CA ARG A 5 81.79 16.79 -11.80
C ARG A 5 80.94 17.40 -10.70
N SER A 6 79.79 16.87 -10.72
CA SER A 6 79.02 16.37 -9.60
C SER A 6 77.91 17.25 -9.00
N ALA A 7 76.73 17.14 -9.60
CA ALA A 7 75.48 17.49 -8.89
C ALA A 7 74.35 16.59 -9.38
N SER A 8 74.37 15.34 -9.06
CA SER A 8 73.30 14.41 -9.37
C SER A 8 73.17 13.36 -8.27
N ARG A 9 72.70 13.71 -7.12
CA ARG A 9 72.21 12.74 -6.10
C ARG A 9 71.31 13.31 -5.02
N ALA A 10 70.71 14.47 -5.20
CA ALA A 10 69.82 15.09 -4.16
C ALA A 10 68.32 15.22 -4.52
N CYS A 11 67.88 14.65 -5.66
CA CYS A 11 66.44 14.79 -6.08
C CYS A 11 65.61 13.50 -5.97
N ALA A 12 66.12 12.39 -5.46
CA ALA A 12 65.39 11.11 -5.47
C ALA A 12 64.71 10.72 -4.13
N VAL A 13 64.86 11.52 -3.06
CA VAL A 13 64.29 11.18 -1.73
C VAL A 13 63.07 12.06 -1.36
N ALA A 14 62.85 13.18 -2.05
CA ALA A 14 61.74 14.09 -1.73
C ALA A 14 60.39 13.72 -2.37
N THR A 15 60.37 12.80 -3.34
CA THR A 15 59.12 12.42 -4.08
C THR A 15 58.40 11.21 -3.48
N ALA A 16 58.98 10.48 -2.52
CA ALA A 16 58.33 9.30 -1.93
C ALA A 16 57.46 9.60 -0.69
N ILE A 17 57.51 10.82 -0.12
CA ILE A 17 56.75 11.20 1.08
C ILE A 17 55.42 11.92 0.75
N ALA A 18 55.26 12.43 -0.48
CA ALA A 18 54.04 13.15 -0.87
C ALA A 18 52.88 12.27 -1.37
N ALA A 19 53.13 10.96 -1.60
CA ALA A 19 52.11 10.04 -2.12
C ALA A 19 51.33 9.29 -1.02
N SER A 20 51.71 9.41 0.25
CA SER A 20 51.06 8.64 1.35
C SER A 20 49.99 9.41 2.11
N ALA A 21 49.71 10.67 1.77
CA ALA A 21 48.78 11.55 2.51
C ALA A 21 47.39 11.69 1.86
N LEU A 22 47.10 10.99 0.76
CA LEU A 22 45.83 11.12 0.05
C LEU A 22 44.84 9.91 0.22
N LEU A 23 45.15 9.00 1.17
CA LEU A 23 44.28 7.82 1.44
C LEU A 23 43.63 7.85 2.83
N SER A 24 43.64 8.99 3.53
CA SER A 24 42.76 9.19 4.68
C SER A 24 41.36 9.57 4.20
N GLY A 25 40.69 8.62 3.53
CA GLY A 25 39.26 8.65 3.34
C GLY A 25 38.59 8.72 4.72
N CYS A 26 37.79 9.75 4.97
CA CYS A 26 36.99 9.85 6.17
C CYS A 26 36.09 8.61 6.26
N MET A 27 36.51 7.64 7.06
CA MET A 27 35.62 6.57 7.52
C MET A 27 34.70 7.18 8.57
N ASN A 28 33.61 7.81 8.09
CA ASN A 28 32.47 8.11 8.95
C ASN A 28 31.79 6.80 9.27
N THR A 29 32.19 6.15 10.34
CA THR A 29 31.38 5.09 10.95
C THR A 29 30.15 5.73 11.58
N VAL A 30 29.02 5.65 10.89
CA VAL A 30 27.72 5.94 11.51
C VAL A 30 27.41 4.79 12.45
N SER A 31 27.67 4.98 13.74
CA SER A 31 27.20 4.07 14.78
C SER A 31 25.74 4.39 15.08
N GLY A 32 24.84 3.71 14.43
CA GLY A 32 23.40 3.75 14.70
C GLY A 32 22.87 2.33 14.76
N THR A 33 21.93 2.07 15.67
CA THR A 33 21.14 0.86 15.62
C THR A 33 20.11 1.06 14.51
N ALA A 34 20.07 0.16 13.54
CA ALA A 34 19.01 0.17 12.54
C ALA A 34 17.66 -0.06 13.27
N VAL A 35 16.83 0.95 13.31
CA VAL A 35 15.46 0.85 13.83
C VAL A 35 14.56 0.78 12.61
N ARG A 36 13.78 -0.31 12.52
CA ARG A 36 12.76 -0.44 11.48
C ARG A 36 11.70 0.64 11.70
N ALA A 37 11.25 1.28 10.62
CA ALA A 37 10.11 2.18 10.69
C ALA A 37 8.88 1.41 11.24
N GLN A 38 8.02 2.10 11.98
CA GLN A 38 6.94 1.47 12.74
C GLN A 38 5.94 0.70 11.83
N HIS A 39 5.82 1.11 10.58
CA HIS A 39 4.95 0.51 9.55
C HIS A 39 5.73 -0.02 8.34
N ALA A 40 7.06 -0.20 8.43
CA ALA A 40 7.82 -0.76 7.32
C ALA A 40 7.36 -2.19 7.03
N ALA A 41 7.08 -2.48 5.76
CA ALA A 41 6.69 -3.81 5.32
C ALA A 41 7.70 -4.87 5.78
N PRO A 42 7.24 -6.04 6.24
CA PRO A 42 8.12 -7.13 6.64
C PRO A 42 8.99 -7.58 5.45
N VAL A 43 10.31 -7.66 5.63
CA VAL A 43 11.22 -8.30 4.68
C VAL A 43 11.29 -9.81 4.95
N ASP A 44 11.53 -10.61 3.92
CA ASP A 44 11.66 -12.09 4.00
C ASP A 44 10.37 -12.81 4.47
N VAL A 45 9.21 -12.30 4.14
CA VAL A 45 7.93 -13.00 4.36
C VAL A 45 7.83 -14.16 3.37
N GLN A 46 7.57 -15.37 3.91
CA GLN A 46 7.35 -16.54 3.07
C GLN A 46 6.07 -16.39 2.24
N PRO A 47 6.05 -16.89 0.99
CA PRO A 47 4.85 -16.87 0.17
C PRO A 47 3.66 -17.56 0.86
N LEU A 48 2.51 -16.91 0.80
CA LEU A 48 1.26 -17.45 1.30
C LEU A 48 0.67 -18.49 0.32
N THR A 49 -0.21 -19.31 0.86
CA THR A 49 -1.05 -20.22 0.06
C THR A 49 -2.51 -19.85 0.23
N GLU A 50 -3.37 -20.27 -0.69
CA GLU A 50 -4.81 -19.99 -0.63
C GLU A 50 -5.45 -20.36 0.71
N ALA A 51 -5.06 -21.51 1.30
CA ALA A 51 -5.57 -21.98 2.58
C ALA A 51 -5.29 -21.02 3.76
N LYS A 52 -4.43 -20.02 3.55
CA LYS A 52 -4.02 -19.04 4.56
C LYS A 52 -4.61 -17.64 4.37
N LEU A 53 -5.35 -17.41 3.30
CA LEU A 53 -5.90 -16.08 3.01
C LEU A 53 -6.91 -15.64 4.08
N ALA A 54 -7.78 -16.54 4.54
CA ALA A 54 -8.75 -16.20 5.58
C ALA A 54 -8.10 -15.81 6.92
N ASP A 55 -6.90 -16.31 7.21
CA ASP A 55 -6.14 -15.95 8.41
C ASP A 55 -5.54 -14.52 8.35
N VAL A 56 -5.53 -13.91 7.16
CA VAL A 56 -5.04 -12.53 6.94
C VAL A 56 -6.12 -11.50 7.28
N LEU A 57 -7.39 -11.82 7.07
CA LEU A 57 -8.50 -10.93 7.38
C LEU A 57 -8.57 -10.63 8.88
N LEU A 58 -9.00 -9.45 9.23
CA LEU A 58 -9.28 -9.06 10.60
C LEU A 58 -10.62 -9.66 11.06
N SER A 59 -10.67 -10.02 12.32
CA SER A 59 -11.94 -10.43 12.93
C SER A 59 -12.88 -9.23 13.09
N ILE A 60 -14.18 -9.50 13.17
CA ILE A 60 -15.18 -8.45 13.40
C ILE A 60 -14.93 -7.66 14.69
N GLY A 61 -14.31 -8.27 15.70
CA GLY A 61 -13.93 -7.57 16.93
C GLY A 61 -12.79 -6.57 16.71
N GLU A 62 -11.80 -6.92 15.88
CA GLU A 62 -10.71 -6.00 15.49
C GLU A 62 -11.26 -4.85 14.66
N LEU A 63 -12.12 -5.12 13.65
CA LEU A 63 -12.76 -4.08 12.84
C LEU A 63 -13.61 -3.12 13.68
N ASN A 64 -14.44 -3.63 14.58
CA ASN A 64 -15.21 -2.81 15.52
C ASN A 64 -14.30 -1.93 16.38
N GLY A 65 -13.16 -2.46 16.84
CA GLY A 65 -12.19 -1.71 17.63
C GLY A 65 -11.55 -0.56 16.85
N ILE A 66 -11.19 -0.78 15.58
CA ILE A 66 -10.59 0.23 14.70
C ILE A 66 -11.61 1.33 14.37
N MET A 67 -12.83 0.95 13.99
CA MET A 67 -13.89 1.89 13.60
C MET A 67 -14.55 2.60 14.78
N GLY A 68 -14.26 2.20 16.02
CA GLY A 68 -14.95 2.74 17.21
C GLY A 68 -16.40 2.28 17.36
N SER A 69 -16.79 1.22 16.63
CA SER A 69 -18.12 0.61 16.69
C SER A 69 -18.16 -0.58 17.67
N THR A 70 -19.35 -1.01 18.03
CA THR A 70 -19.57 -2.27 18.77
C THR A 70 -20.62 -3.15 18.12
N GLN A 71 -21.18 -2.71 17.00
CA GLN A 71 -22.36 -3.33 16.40
C GLN A 71 -22.17 -3.80 14.97
N MET A 72 -21.03 -3.47 14.32
CA MET A 72 -20.75 -3.97 12.98
C MET A 72 -20.75 -5.50 12.97
N ARG A 73 -21.22 -6.06 11.89
CA ARG A 73 -21.26 -7.50 11.60
C ARG A 73 -20.83 -7.73 10.18
N VAL A 74 -20.25 -8.88 9.91
CA VAL A 74 -20.00 -9.35 8.56
C VAL A 74 -21.32 -9.51 7.84
N THR A 75 -21.45 -8.88 6.67
CA THR A 75 -22.65 -8.88 5.84
C THR A 75 -22.45 -9.54 4.49
N SER A 76 -21.19 -9.64 4.04
CA SER A 76 -20.80 -10.33 2.80
C SER A 76 -19.45 -11.01 2.98
N GLU A 77 -19.26 -12.16 2.33
CA GLU A 77 -18.00 -12.87 2.18
C GLU A 77 -17.93 -13.42 0.76
N LEU A 78 -16.88 -13.07 0.01
CA LEU A 78 -16.70 -13.48 -1.38
C LEU A 78 -15.34 -14.17 -1.57
N GLN A 79 -15.27 -14.99 -2.61
CA GLN A 79 -14.06 -15.67 -3.07
C GLN A 79 -13.78 -15.41 -4.56
N ASP A 80 -14.66 -14.65 -5.19
CA ASP A 80 -14.55 -14.19 -6.57
C ASP A 80 -14.72 -12.67 -6.61
N MET A 81 -14.07 -12.02 -7.58
CA MET A 81 -14.18 -10.58 -7.80
C MET A 81 -15.60 -10.19 -8.27
N THR A 82 -15.97 -8.96 -7.99
CA THR A 82 -17.18 -8.32 -8.50
C THR A 82 -16.90 -7.51 -9.77
N ASP A 83 -17.93 -7.01 -10.43
CA ASP A 83 -17.79 -6.10 -11.58
C ASP A 83 -18.85 -5.00 -11.50
N HIS A 84 -18.45 -3.84 -11.02
CA HIS A 84 -19.26 -2.62 -10.95
C HIS A 84 -18.87 -1.58 -12.02
N SER A 85 -18.12 -1.99 -13.06
CA SER A 85 -17.64 -1.08 -14.10
C SER A 85 -18.76 -0.34 -14.83
N ALA A 86 -19.95 -0.92 -14.89
CA ALA A 86 -21.14 -0.29 -15.49
C ALA A 86 -21.80 0.77 -14.59
N GLU A 87 -21.45 0.82 -13.31
CA GLU A 87 -22.02 1.73 -12.33
C GLU A 87 -21.23 3.04 -12.22
N VAL A 88 -20.00 3.08 -12.71
CA VAL A 88 -19.14 4.27 -12.63
C VAL A 88 -19.12 5.05 -13.93
N SER A 89 -19.13 6.37 -13.84
CA SER A 89 -19.05 7.25 -15.02
C SER A 89 -17.70 7.24 -15.72
N ASP A 90 -16.64 6.83 -15.02
CA ASP A 90 -15.28 6.68 -15.53
C ASP A 90 -14.71 5.30 -15.12
N PRO A 91 -14.82 4.28 -15.99
CA PRO A 91 -14.32 2.94 -15.71
C PRO A 91 -12.80 2.86 -15.48
N ASP A 92 -12.03 3.82 -15.99
CA ASP A 92 -10.57 3.87 -15.74
C ASP A 92 -10.27 4.18 -14.25
N CYS A 93 -11.22 4.78 -13.54
CA CYS A 93 -11.14 5.06 -12.10
C CYS A 93 -11.86 4.03 -11.22
N LEU A 94 -12.32 2.92 -11.77
CA LEU A 94 -13.04 1.89 -11.03
C LEU A 94 -12.29 1.44 -9.77
N GLY A 95 -11.00 1.14 -9.89
CA GLY A 95 -10.16 0.70 -8.76
C GLY A 95 -9.82 1.79 -7.74
N ALA A 96 -10.19 3.06 -7.98
CA ALA A 96 -10.09 4.13 -6.99
C ALA A 96 -11.44 4.35 -6.25
N ILE A 97 -12.53 3.69 -6.69
CA ILE A 97 -13.90 3.84 -6.16
C ILE A 97 -14.42 2.54 -5.54
N TYR A 98 -14.03 1.39 -6.08
CA TYR A 98 -14.44 0.07 -5.60
C TYR A 98 -13.24 -0.84 -5.32
N GLY A 99 -13.35 -1.72 -4.34
CA GLY A 99 -12.42 -2.81 -4.07
C GLY A 99 -12.81 -4.09 -4.81
N ALA A 100 -11.87 -5.03 -4.90
CA ALA A 100 -12.09 -6.40 -5.40
C ALA A 100 -12.77 -6.50 -6.78
N GLU A 101 -12.43 -5.61 -7.72
CA GLU A 101 -13.09 -5.49 -9.03
C GLU A 101 -12.39 -6.32 -10.12
N GLU A 102 -13.11 -7.25 -10.76
CA GLU A 102 -12.57 -8.10 -11.83
C GLU A 102 -11.89 -7.31 -12.95
N PRO A 103 -12.48 -6.21 -13.49
CA PRO A 103 -11.82 -5.42 -14.52
C PRO A 103 -10.48 -4.82 -14.08
N VAL A 104 -10.34 -4.46 -12.81
CA VAL A 104 -9.11 -3.90 -12.22
C VAL A 104 -8.04 -4.99 -12.08
N TYR A 105 -8.43 -6.18 -11.66
CA TYR A 105 -7.53 -7.31 -11.45
C TYR A 105 -7.29 -8.14 -12.71
N ALA A 106 -8.03 -7.89 -13.80
CA ALA A 106 -7.90 -8.61 -15.06
C ALA A 106 -6.47 -8.55 -15.61
N GLY A 107 -5.91 -9.70 -15.98
CA GLY A 107 -4.55 -9.79 -16.52
C GLY A 107 -3.42 -9.68 -15.49
N SER A 108 -3.67 -9.38 -14.22
CA SER A 108 -2.66 -9.35 -13.15
C SER A 108 -2.09 -10.73 -12.85
N GLY A 109 -2.91 -11.77 -13.11
CA GLY A 109 -2.57 -13.17 -12.88
C GLY A 109 -2.78 -13.59 -11.43
N TRP A 110 -3.68 -12.93 -10.70
CA TRP A 110 -4.13 -13.38 -9.39
C TRP A 110 -4.71 -14.81 -9.45
N THR A 111 -4.73 -15.53 -8.33
CA THR A 111 -5.08 -16.96 -8.31
C THR A 111 -6.15 -17.32 -7.29
N ALA A 112 -6.29 -16.53 -6.24
CA ALA A 112 -7.31 -16.69 -5.21
C ALA A 112 -7.49 -15.38 -4.47
N MET A 113 -8.66 -15.17 -3.86
CA MET A 113 -8.93 -14.03 -3.02
C MET A 113 -9.88 -14.38 -1.88
N ARG A 114 -9.92 -13.54 -0.89
CA ARG A 114 -10.97 -13.47 0.13
C ARG A 114 -11.34 -12.03 0.33
N ASP A 115 -12.64 -11.77 0.27
CA ASP A 115 -13.23 -10.48 0.54
C ASP A 115 -14.27 -10.59 1.63
N GLN A 116 -14.41 -9.55 2.43
CA GLN A 116 -15.37 -9.47 3.51
C GLN A 116 -15.83 -8.05 3.73
N VAL A 117 -17.15 -7.84 3.70
CA VAL A 117 -17.79 -6.57 4.05
C VAL A 117 -18.39 -6.65 5.44
N ALA A 118 -18.18 -5.61 6.24
CA ALA A 118 -18.78 -5.45 7.57
C ALA A 118 -19.39 -4.06 7.73
N ARG A 119 -20.58 -4.01 8.36
CA ARG A 119 -21.31 -2.77 8.67
C ARG A 119 -22.29 -2.98 9.84
N GLU A 120 -22.84 -1.90 10.37
CA GLU A 120 -23.92 -1.99 11.33
C GLU A 120 -25.18 -2.57 10.67
N PRO A 121 -26.04 -3.28 11.45
CA PRO A 121 -27.34 -3.75 10.98
C PRO A 121 -28.31 -2.57 10.83
N GLY A 122 -29.12 -2.59 9.76
CA GLY A 122 -30.13 -1.58 9.49
C GLY A 122 -29.78 -0.68 8.30
N GLU A 123 -30.60 0.35 8.09
CA GLU A 123 -30.45 1.29 6.97
C GLU A 123 -29.53 2.47 7.32
N ASP A 124 -29.48 2.86 8.59
CA ASP A 124 -28.65 3.96 9.11
C ASP A 124 -27.27 3.42 9.53
N ASN A 125 -26.42 3.09 8.57
CA ASN A 125 -25.05 2.67 8.88
C ASN A 125 -24.19 3.89 9.21
N GLU A 126 -23.47 3.86 10.32
CA GLU A 126 -22.46 4.87 10.68
C GLU A 126 -21.08 4.48 10.14
N HIS A 127 -20.85 3.18 9.88
CA HIS A 127 -19.60 2.65 9.37
C HIS A 127 -19.84 1.55 8.33
N TRP A 128 -18.96 1.51 7.34
CA TRP A 128 -18.86 0.44 6.38
C TRP A 128 -17.39 0.11 6.17
N VAL A 129 -17.04 -1.16 6.18
CA VAL A 129 -15.68 -1.65 5.98
C VAL A 129 -15.69 -2.79 4.99
N GLU A 130 -14.75 -2.77 4.06
CA GLU A 130 -14.38 -3.91 3.21
C GLU A 130 -12.91 -4.23 3.44
N GLN A 131 -12.57 -5.51 3.47
CA GLN A 131 -11.22 -5.99 3.54
C GLN A 131 -11.02 -7.14 2.56
N THR A 132 -10.03 -7.01 1.70
CA THR A 132 -9.72 -7.97 0.65
C THR A 132 -8.27 -8.41 0.73
N VAL A 133 -8.00 -9.70 0.56
CA VAL A 133 -6.66 -10.24 0.34
C VAL A 133 -6.62 -11.02 -0.94
N VAL A 134 -5.66 -10.73 -1.81
CA VAL A 134 -5.51 -11.33 -3.14
C VAL A 134 -4.17 -12.02 -3.26
N LEU A 135 -4.18 -13.27 -3.70
CA LEU A 135 -3.02 -14.14 -3.86
C LEU A 135 -2.50 -14.10 -5.30
N TYR A 136 -1.19 -14.02 -5.42
CA TYR A 136 -0.47 -14.11 -6.68
C TYR A 136 0.50 -15.28 -6.69
N PRO A 137 0.88 -15.80 -7.88
CA PRO A 137 1.88 -16.88 -8.00
C PRO A 137 3.26 -16.50 -7.45
N THR A 138 3.63 -15.21 -7.50
CA THR A 138 4.93 -14.71 -7.03
C THR A 138 4.81 -13.31 -6.43
N ALA A 139 5.79 -12.93 -5.62
CA ALA A 139 5.88 -11.59 -5.03
C ALA A 139 6.01 -10.49 -6.11
N GLU A 140 6.71 -10.77 -7.21
CA GLU A 140 6.88 -9.81 -8.31
C GLU A 140 5.54 -9.48 -8.99
N LYS A 141 4.62 -10.46 -9.06
CA LYS A 141 3.29 -10.22 -9.61
C LYS A 141 2.43 -9.37 -8.68
N ALA A 142 2.48 -9.64 -7.37
CA ALA A 142 1.81 -8.82 -6.37
C ALA A 142 2.34 -7.38 -6.38
N GLN A 143 3.66 -7.21 -6.42
CA GLN A 143 4.30 -5.89 -6.50
C GLN A 143 3.91 -5.14 -7.78
N LYS A 144 3.93 -5.84 -8.94
CA LYS A 144 3.52 -5.23 -10.21
C LYS A 144 2.09 -4.70 -10.16
N PHE A 145 1.15 -5.47 -9.59
CA PHE A 145 -0.22 -5.02 -9.43
C PHE A 145 -0.31 -3.78 -8.52
N PHE A 146 0.41 -3.77 -7.40
CA PHE A 146 0.49 -2.62 -6.50
C PHE A 146 1.01 -1.36 -7.22
N ASP A 147 2.09 -1.49 -8.02
CA ASP A 147 2.67 -0.37 -8.75
C ASP A 147 1.71 0.18 -9.83
N GLU A 148 1.00 -0.71 -10.53
CA GLU A 148 0.00 -0.35 -11.53
C GLU A 148 -1.21 0.33 -10.89
N SER A 149 -1.73 -0.21 -9.79
CA SER A 149 -2.81 0.40 -9.01
C SER A 149 -2.43 1.78 -8.47
N THR A 150 -1.20 1.92 -7.96
CA THR A 150 -0.67 3.23 -7.53
C THR A 150 -0.76 4.26 -8.65
N SER A 151 -0.33 3.88 -9.86
CA SER A 151 -0.37 4.77 -11.03
C SER A 151 -1.80 5.11 -11.43
N THR A 152 -2.71 4.14 -11.39
CA THR A 152 -4.13 4.35 -11.71
C THR A 152 -4.79 5.30 -10.72
N TRP A 153 -4.60 5.08 -9.41
CA TRP A 153 -5.17 5.95 -8.38
C TRP A 153 -4.64 7.38 -8.49
N GLN A 154 -3.34 7.56 -8.79
CA GLN A 154 -2.75 8.89 -9.03
C GLN A 154 -3.36 9.60 -10.24
N ASN A 155 -3.70 8.86 -11.29
CA ASN A 155 -4.33 9.43 -12.48
C ASN A 155 -5.78 9.84 -12.22
N CYS A 156 -6.46 9.21 -11.26
CA CYS A 156 -7.84 9.54 -10.86
C CYS A 156 -7.93 10.62 -9.78
N ALA A 157 -6.80 10.97 -9.16
CA ALA A 157 -6.76 11.99 -8.11
C ALA A 157 -7.26 13.35 -8.61
N GLY A 158 -8.09 14.01 -7.81
CA GLY A 158 -8.71 15.29 -8.12
C GLY A 158 -9.94 15.20 -9.04
N TYR A 159 -10.33 14.00 -9.48
CA TYR A 159 -11.54 13.81 -10.29
C TYR A 159 -12.77 13.57 -9.42
N SER A 160 -13.95 13.88 -9.99
CA SER A 160 -15.24 13.45 -9.45
C SER A 160 -15.80 12.35 -10.34
N VAL A 161 -16.18 11.24 -9.74
CA VAL A 161 -16.77 10.08 -10.43
C VAL A 161 -18.21 9.90 -9.95
N SER A 162 -19.15 9.79 -10.88
CA SER A 162 -20.53 9.41 -10.55
C SER A 162 -20.62 7.91 -10.43
N VAL A 163 -21.27 7.47 -9.36
CA VAL A 163 -21.62 6.07 -9.09
C VAL A 163 -23.14 5.95 -9.15
N ASP A 164 -23.66 5.09 -9.99
CA ASP A 164 -25.08 4.83 -10.18
C ASP A 164 -25.42 3.40 -9.69
N ASP A 165 -26.01 3.29 -8.51
CA ASP A 165 -26.37 2.02 -7.88
C ASP A 165 -27.79 1.52 -8.20
N LEU A 166 -28.37 1.92 -9.32
CA LEU A 166 -29.73 1.64 -9.77
C LEU A 166 -30.83 2.37 -8.99
N SER A 167 -30.55 2.93 -7.83
CA SER A 167 -31.52 3.68 -7.00
C SER A 167 -31.28 5.18 -7.06
N ALA A 168 -30.03 5.60 -7.14
CA ALA A 168 -29.59 7.00 -7.21
C ALA A 168 -28.18 7.07 -7.79
N ALA A 169 -27.85 8.22 -8.38
CA ALA A 169 -26.48 8.55 -8.76
C ALA A 169 -25.84 9.39 -7.64
N TYR A 170 -24.68 8.98 -7.20
CA TYR A 170 -23.89 9.67 -6.18
C TYR A 170 -22.60 10.18 -6.80
N LEU A 171 -22.20 11.39 -6.49
CA LEU A 171 -20.95 11.95 -6.96
C LEU A 171 -19.89 11.81 -5.87
N TRP A 172 -18.74 11.21 -6.22
CA TRP A 172 -17.61 11.00 -5.33
C TRP A 172 -16.42 11.82 -5.79
N GLN A 173 -15.89 12.65 -4.90
CA GLN A 173 -14.65 13.37 -5.08
C GLN A 173 -13.49 12.46 -4.66
N ILE A 174 -12.50 12.30 -5.52
CA ILE A 174 -11.30 11.49 -5.26
C ILE A 174 -10.16 12.45 -4.89
N ASP A 175 -9.57 12.26 -3.71
CA ASP A 175 -8.44 13.08 -3.23
C ASP A 175 -7.09 12.57 -3.77
N GLU A 176 -6.01 13.27 -3.43
CA GLU A 176 -4.64 12.88 -3.76
C GLU A 176 -4.22 11.58 -3.07
N VAL A 177 -3.36 10.81 -3.74
CA VAL A 177 -2.78 9.57 -3.17
C VAL A 177 -1.66 9.91 -2.20
N THR A 178 -1.71 9.34 -1.02
CA THR A 178 -0.57 9.29 -0.09
C THR A 178 0.14 7.95 -0.20
N SER A 179 1.47 7.96 -0.31
CA SER A 179 2.28 6.74 -0.43
C SER A 179 3.32 6.68 0.68
N GLU A 180 3.37 5.56 1.39
CA GLU A 180 4.35 5.26 2.43
C GLU A 180 4.87 3.82 2.25
N ASP A 181 6.12 3.66 1.81
CA ASP A 181 6.74 2.35 1.55
C ASP A 181 5.88 1.47 0.63
N SER A 182 5.27 0.42 1.17
CA SER A 182 4.41 -0.54 0.47
C SER A 182 2.92 -0.34 0.72
N LEU A 183 2.51 0.84 1.16
CA LEU A 183 1.13 1.24 1.40
C LEU A 183 0.79 2.49 0.60
N ILE A 184 -0.32 2.46 -0.12
CA ILE A 184 -0.96 3.67 -0.65
C ILE A 184 -2.32 3.86 0.00
N THR A 185 -2.68 5.12 0.20
CA THR A 185 -4.01 5.50 0.70
C THR A 185 -4.57 6.65 -0.11
N GLN A 186 -5.90 6.70 -0.20
CA GLN A 186 -6.63 7.76 -0.87
C GLN A 186 -7.95 7.99 -0.15
N MET A 187 -8.36 9.24 0.00
CA MET A 187 -9.69 9.57 0.50
C MET A 187 -10.65 9.75 -0.67
N THR A 188 -11.88 9.31 -0.48
CA THR A 188 -13.01 9.65 -1.37
C THR A 188 -14.14 10.21 -0.52
N ALA A 189 -14.75 11.29 -0.97
CA ALA A 189 -15.85 11.94 -0.27
C ALA A 189 -17.10 11.97 -1.14
N GLN A 190 -18.23 11.51 -0.60
CA GLN A 190 -19.50 11.57 -1.27
C GLN A 190 -20.06 13.00 -1.16
N GLU A 191 -20.37 13.63 -2.29
CA GLU A 191 -20.96 14.97 -2.30
C GLU A 191 -22.37 14.94 -1.69
N GLU A 192 -22.73 16.02 -1.01
CA GLU A 192 -24.05 16.22 -0.37
C GLU A 192 -24.44 15.15 0.69
N ALA A 193 -23.49 14.31 1.13
CA ALA A 193 -23.73 13.20 2.07
C ALA A 193 -23.40 13.53 3.53
N ASN A 194 -23.49 14.79 3.93
CA ASN A 194 -23.23 15.26 5.32
C ASN A 194 -21.87 14.88 5.90
N GLY A 195 -20.85 14.74 5.02
CA GLY A 195 -19.49 14.40 5.40
C GLY A 195 -19.18 12.90 5.39
N TRP A 196 -20.03 12.08 4.76
CA TRP A 196 -19.71 10.68 4.50
C TRP A 196 -18.50 10.58 3.55
N ALA A 197 -17.48 9.89 4.00
CA ALA A 197 -16.27 9.69 3.24
C ALA A 197 -15.69 8.30 3.51
N CYS A 198 -14.85 7.84 2.60
CA CYS A 198 -14.13 6.59 2.72
C CYS A 198 -12.63 6.84 2.62
N GLN A 199 -11.84 6.14 3.43
CA GLN A 199 -10.44 5.93 3.14
C GLN A 199 -10.29 4.59 2.43
N HIS A 200 -9.57 4.58 1.33
CA HIS A 200 -9.12 3.40 0.61
C HIS A 200 -7.63 3.18 0.88
N ALA A 201 -7.23 1.95 1.14
CA ALA A 201 -5.85 1.57 1.40
C ALA A 201 -5.49 0.30 0.63
N LEU A 202 -4.36 0.29 -0.06
CA LEU A 202 -3.79 -0.89 -0.72
C LEU A 202 -2.35 -1.08 -0.26
N SER A 203 -1.99 -2.30 0.07
CA SER A 203 -0.63 -2.67 0.45
C SER A 203 -0.21 -4.00 -0.17
N VAL A 204 1.11 -4.23 -0.23
CA VAL A 204 1.69 -5.47 -0.76
C VAL A 204 2.64 -6.08 0.24
N VAL A 205 2.55 -7.40 0.41
CA VAL A 205 3.49 -8.18 1.24
C VAL A 205 3.68 -9.57 0.65
N SER A 206 4.94 -9.94 0.37
CA SER A 206 5.24 -11.21 -0.28
C SER A 206 4.43 -11.38 -1.58
N ASN A 207 3.69 -12.47 -1.74
CA ASN A 207 2.89 -12.77 -2.91
C ASN A 207 1.39 -12.45 -2.73
N VAL A 208 1.06 -11.52 -1.85
CA VAL A 208 -0.33 -11.04 -1.70
C VAL A 208 -0.39 -9.52 -1.71
N THR A 209 -1.52 -8.98 -2.20
CA THR A 209 -1.97 -7.63 -1.88
C THR A 209 -3.07 -7.72 -0.83
N VAL A 210 -3.15 -6.69 0.01
CA VAL A 210 -4.25 -6.46 0.92
C VAL A 210 -4.87 -5.11 0.61
N GLU A 211 -6.17 -5.07 0.57
CA GLU A 211 -6.94 -3.88 0.25
C GLU A 211 -7.97 -3.65 1.36
N ALA A 212 -8.19 -2.43 1.75
CA ALA A 212 -9.14 -2.08 2.78
C ALA A 212 -9.87 -0.78 2.45
N TRP A 213 -11.16 -0.79 2.65
CA TRP A 213 -12.01 0.39 2.67
C TRP A 213 -12.57 0.59 4.07
N ALA A 214 -12.57 1.81 4.52
CA ALA A 214 -13.23 2.23 5.75
C ALA A 214 -14.01 3.51 5.48
N CYS A 215 -15.32 3.45 5.64
CA CYS A 215 -16.24 4.56 5.38
C CYS A 215 -16.99 4.97 6.65
N GLY A 216 -17.26 6.27 6.77
CA GLY A 216 -18.00 6.85 7.89
C GLY A 216 -17.99 8.37 7.85
N TYR A 217 -18.56 9.01 8.87
CA TYR A 217 -18.64 10.48 8.96
C TYR A 217 -17.38 11.17 9.50
N SER A 218 -16.37 10.43 9.95
CA SER A 218 -15.15 10.99 10.55
C SER A 218 -13.91 10.11 10.34
N VAL A 219 -13.88 9.37 9.23
CA VAL A 219 -12.77 8.48 8.85
C VAL A 219 -11.50 9.29 8.56
N LYS A 220 -10.34 8.75 8.95
CA LYS A 220 -9.02 9.38 8.79
C LYS A 220 -7.96 8.39 8.30
N ASP A 221 -7.63 7.36 9.11
CA ASP A 221 -6.56 6.39 8.89
C ASP A 221 -6.98 4.94 9.20
N GLU A 222 -8.30 4.71 9.29
CA GLU A 222 -8.85 3.42 9.66
C GLU A 222 -8.54 2.34 8.60
N ALA A 223 -8.67 2.64 7.29
CA ALA A 223 -8.32 1.68 6.26
C ALA A 223 -6.82 1.40 6.21
N ALA A 224 -5.98 2.43 6.42
CA ALA A 224 -4.53 2.25 6.56
C ALA A 224 -4.18 1.33 7.74
N THR A 225 -4.89 1.49 8.87
CA THR A 225 -4.73 0.64 10.06
C THR A 225 -5.13 -0.79 9.76
N ILE A 226 -6.28 -1.01 9.10
CA ILE A 226 -6.75 -2.34 8.68
C ILE A 226 -5.72 -3.00 7.76
N ALA A 227 -5.26 -2.30 6.70
CA ALA A 227 -4.28 -2.83 5.75
C ALA A 227 -2.95 -3.18 6.44
N ASN A 228 -2.44 -2.35 7.34
CA ASN A 228 -1.23 -2.62 8.11
C ASN A 228 -1.37 -3.84 9.02
N ASP A 229 -2.51 -4.00 9.68
CA ASP A 229 -2.78 -5.16 10.53
C ASP A 229 -2.93 -6.45 9.70
N MET A 230 -3.53 -6.38 8.50
CA MET A 230 -3.57 -7.48 7.54
C MET A 230 -2.15 -7.88 7.08
N VAL A 231 -1.30 -6.91 6.73
CA VAL A 231 0.13 -7.13 6.42
C VAL A 231 0.85 -7.81 7.59
N ALA A 232 0.60 -7.35 8.81
CA ALA A 232 1.19 -7.94 10.01
C ALA A 232 0.72 -9.39 10.23
N LYS A 233 -0.55 -9.71 9.94
CA LYS A 233 -1.06 -11.09 9.98
C LYS A 233 -0.44 -11.97 8.89
N ALA A 234 -0.31 -11.46 7.66
CA ALA A 234 0.34 -12.16 6.56
C ALA A 234 1.81 -12.49 6.87
N ALA A 235 2.49 -11.63 7.61
CA ALA A 235 3.90 -11.78 7.96
C ALA A 235 4.19 -12.70 9.16
N ARG A 236 3.18 -13.11 9.94
CA ARG A 236 3.36 -13.89 11.19
C ARG A 236 3.56 -15.40 10.99
N LYS A 237 4.15 -15.86 9.88
CA LYS A 237 4.28 -17.30 9.59
C LYS A 237 5.71 -17.79 9.51
#